data_a11e501f9050e46c13cfd4fb5d1335de
#
_entry.id   a11e501f9050e46c13cfd4fb5d1335de
#
_cell.length_a   1.000
_cell.length_b   1.000
_cell.length_c   1.000
_cell.angle_alpha   90.00
_cell.angle_beta   90.00
_cell.angle_gamma   90.00
#
_symmetry.space_group_name_H-M   'P 1'
#
loop_
_entity.id
_entity.type
_entity.pdbx_description
1 polymer ?
#
loop_
_entity_poly.entity_id
_entity_poly.type
_entity_poly.pdbx_seq_one_letter_code
_entity_poly.pdbx_strand_id
1 'polypeptide(L)'
;MEIKKEKYSAGDNKKETKNYSSCIIKILFFFVLCKIIINLINKNINNQTKNNHNRINRKKKHYLKTKNFAILQRLECPQCGFFSHYIVNLGCMNKYISLGYIPIIDLKSFPNVYNGNDTTKDNPWELFFNQPYNFTLKEVKKYGNNVQNFECTSMEKRPDEINMYYQNDSITLWHDFAKKYTPIKDEIMIEVNDIMKDLFGDSKNILGVKLRGTDYIAAQPKGHSIPPDVSQVILDVKSMDKKYNYDFIFFSTEDELIKKKFVPNFKKKIKLLNPNIKINYNYTEKDFINLNKNINGNIDYIKNYILNTIILSKCLDIVTPRCSGTAGIFILTNGFRHTKIYNLGEY
;
A
#
# COMPACT_ATOMS: atom_id res chain seq x y z
N MET A 1 -60.42 -74.60 8.45
CA MET A 1 -59.50 -73.48 8.59
C MET A 1 -58.85 -73.26 7.23
N GLU A 2 -59.48 -72.39 6.39
CA GLU A 2 -59.05 -72.18 4.97
C GLU A 2 -58.04 -71.06 4.90
N ILE A 3 -56.89 -71.33 4.27
CA ILE A 3 -55.85 -70.34 4.04
C ILE A 3 -56.08 -69.73 2.65
N LYS A 4 -56.51 -68.47 2.61
CA LYS A 4 -56.64 -67.70 1.37
C LYS A 4 -55.24 -67.28 0.90
N LYS A 5 -54.87 -67.73 -0.32
CA LYS A 5 -53.66 -67.26 -1.03
C LYS A 5 -53.99 -65.96 -1.80
N GLU A 6 -53.43 -64.85 -1.40
CA GLU A 6 -53.46 -63.62 -2.16
C GLU A 6 -52.42 -63.69 -3.31
N LYS A 7 -52.90 -63.45 -4.56
CA LYS A 7 -52.06 -63.28 -5.73
C LYS A 7 -51.56 -61.86 -5.81
N TYR A 8 -50.24 -61.64 -5.60
CA TYR A 8 -49.65 -60.38 -5.95
C TYR A 8 -49.49 -60.24 -7.47
N SER A 9 -50.06 -59.17 -8.06
CA SER A 9 -49.99 -58.82 -9.48
C SER A 9 -48.68 -58.10 -9.74
N ALA A 10 -47.87 -58.72 -10.64
CA ALA A 10 -46.57 -58.18 -11.07
C ALA A 10 -46.75 -57.25 -12.32
N GLY A 11 -47.46 -56.12 -12.11
CA GLY A 11 -47.85 -55.28 -13.24
C GLY A 11 -47.35 -53.83 -13.29
N ASP A 12 -46.84 -53.25 -12.20
CA ASP A 12 -46.62 -51.78 -12.16
C ASP A 12 -45.15 -51.26 -12.14
N ASN A 13 -44.14 -52.14 -12.11
CA ASN A 13 -42.76 -51.70 -12.02
C ASN A 13 -42.08 -51.24 -13.33
N LYS A 14 -42.73 -51.38 -14.51
CA LYS A 14 -42.16 -50.98 -15.80
C LYS A 14 -42.43 -49.53 -16.21
N LYS A 15 -43.38 -48.83 -15.62
CA LYS A 15 -43.68 -47.43 -15.95
C LYS A 15 -42.83 -46.45 -15.14
N GLU A 16 -42.47 -46.76 -13.89
CA GLU A 16 -41.63 -45.89 -13.05
C GLU A 16 -40.20 -45.83 -13.56
N THR A 17 -39.60 -46.94 -13.98
CA THR A 17 -38.20 -46.97 -14.49
C THR A 17 -37.99 -46.14 -15.74
N LYS A 18 -38.99 -45.99 -16.64
CA LYS A 18 -38.91 -45.13 -17.83
C LYS A 18 -38.93 -43.64 -17.49
N ASN A 19 -39.61 -43.21 -16.43
CA ASN A 19 -39.65 -41.81 -16.02
C ASN A 19 -38.33 -41.37 -15.35
N TYR A 20 -37.67 -42.21 -14.56
CA TYR A 20 -36.38 -41.93 -13.96
C TYR A 20 -35.26 -41.78 -14.98
N SER A 21 -35.24 -42.66 -15.99
CA SER A 21 -34.27 -42.61 -17.10
C SER A 21 -34.36 -41.29 -17.89
N SER A 22 -35.58 -40.82 -18.19
CA SER A 22 -35.82 -39.56 -18.90
C SER A 22 -35.39 -38.33 -18.06
N CYS A 23 -35.56 -38.36 -16.75
CA CYS A 23 -35.14 -37.29 -15.86
C CYS A 23 -33.60 -37.18 -15.75
N ILE A 24 -32.93 -38.32 -15.62
CA ILE A 24 -31.47 -38.38 -15.58
C ILE A 24 -30.84 -37.85 -16.89
N ILE A 25 -31.39 -38.19 -18.04
CA ILE A 25 -30.90 -37.68 -19.33
C ILE A 25 -31.07 -36.18 -19.45
N LYS A 26 -32.19 -35.59 -18.96
CA LYS A 26 -32.40 -34.14 -18.96
C LYS A 26 -31.40 -33.41 -18.04
N ILE A 27 -31.12 -33.98 -16.87
CA ILE A 27 -30.13 -33.43 -15.93
C ILE A 27 -28.73 -33.46 -16.53
N LEU A 28 -28.32 -34.58 -17.15
CA LEU A 28 -27.03 -34.68 -17.84
C LEU A 28 -26.90 -33.68 -18.98
N PHE A 29 -27.97 -33.54 -19.79
CA PHE A 29 -27.99 -32.55 -20.87
C PHE A 29 -27.87 -31.11 -20.36
N PHE A 30 -28.53 -30.78 -19.25
CA PHE A 30 -28.43 -29.50 -18.61
C PHE A 30 -26.97 -29.21 -18.15
N PHE A 31 -26.30 -30.18 -17.52
CA PHE A 31 -24.89 -30.02 -17.11
C PHE A 31 -23.95 -29.85 -18.31
N VAL A 32 -24.16 -30.57 -19.40
CA VAL A 32 -23.37 -30.41 -20.63
C VAL A 32 -23.60 -29.01 -21.23
N LEU A 33 -24.84 -28.54 -21.26
CA LEU A 33 -25.17 -27.20 -21.77
C LEU A 33 -24.52 -26.10 -20.91
N CYS A 34 -24.60 -26.21 -19.57
CA CYS A 34 -23.94 -25.30 -18.66
C CYS A 34 -22.41 -25.26 -18.86
N LYS A 35 -21.77 -26.41 -19.06
CA LYS A 35 -20.33 -26.49 -19.34
C LYS A 35 -19.97 -25.83 -20.68
N ILE A 36 -20.79 -25.98 -21.71
CA ILE A 36 -20.60 -25.31 -23.01
C ILE A 36 -20.72 -23.78 -22.82
N ILE A 37 -21.75 -23.30 -22.13
CA ILE A 37 -21.97 -21.88 -21.86
C ILE A 37 -20.80 -21.29 -21.10
N ILE A 38 -20.34 -21.94 -20.03
CA ILE A 38 -19.19 -21.51 -19.23
C ILE A 38 -17.93 -21.41 -20.10
N ASN A 39 -17.69 -22.41 -20.96
CA ASN A 39 -16.54 -22.39 -21.86
C ASN A 39 -16.62 -21.24 -22.89
N LEU A 40 -17.81 -20.95 -23.43
CA LEU A 40 -18.02 -19.82 -24.35
C LEU A 40 -17.81 -18.47 -23.65
N ILE A 41 -18.30 -18.32 -22.43
CA ILE A 41 -18.09 -17.11 -21.60
C ILE A 41 -16.60 -16.93 -21.33
N ASN A 42 -15.89 -17.97 -20.88
CA ASN A 42 -14.46 -17.92 -20.61
C ASN A 42 -13.63 -17.57 -21.87
N LYS A 43 -14.00 -18.15 -23.03
CA LYS A 43 -13.35 -17.83 -24.31
C LYS A 43 -13.57 -16.37 -24.71
N ASN A 44 -14.76 -15.83 -24.48
CA ASN A 44 -15.07 -14.41 -24.75
C ASN A 44 -14.30 -13.48 -23.83
N ILE A 45 -14.26 -13.77 -22.52
CA ILE A 45 -13.47 -13.02 -21.55
C ILE A 45 -11.99 -13.01 -21.94
N ASN A 46 -11.41 -14.19 -22.26
CA ASN A 46 -10.02 -14.31 -22.67
C ASN A 46 -9.71 -13.51 -23.95
N ASN A 47 -10.60 -13.51 -24.93
CA ASN A 47 -10.44 -12.74 -26.16
C ASN A 47 -10.51 -11.22 -25.90
N GLN A 48 -11.43 -10.77 -25.07
CA GLN A 48 -11.52 -9.35 -24.67
C GLN A 48 -10.26 -8.90 -23.90
N THR A 49 -9.79 -9.71 -22.96
CA THR A 49 -8.57 -9.45 -22.19
C THR A 49 -7.35 -9.36 -23.13
N LYS A 50 -7.19 -10.29 -24.06
CA LYS A 50 -6.10 -10.29 -25.06
C LYS A 50 -6.16 -9.06 -25.97
N ASN A 51 -7.34 -8.67 -26.43
CA ASN A 51 -7.52 -7.49 -27.27
C ASN A 51 -7.21 -6.19 -26.51
N ASN A 52 -7.64 -6.08 -25.26
CA ASN A 52 -7.30 -4.94 -24.40
C ASN A 52 -5.79 -4.87 -24.13
N HIS A 53 -5.14 -5.99 -23.82
CA HIS A 53 -3.70 -6.07 -23.64
C HIS A 53 -2.93 -5.62 -24.89
N ASN A 54 -3.30 -6.08 -26.06
CA ASN A 54 -2.70 -5.67 -27.34
C ASN A 54 -2.88 -4.18 -27.62
N ARG A 55 -4.05 -3.60 -27.31
CA ARG A 55 -4.33 -2.17 -27.47
C ARG A 55 -3.46 -1.33 -26.53
N ILE A 56 -3.33 -1.74 -25.26
CA ILE A 56 -2.46 -1.08 -24.27
C ILE A 56 -1.01 -1.12 -24.73
N ASN A 57 -0.51 -2.26 -25.18
CA ASN A 57 0.86 -2.41 -25.65
C ASN A 57 1.17 -1.56 -26.89
N ARG A 58 0.23 -1.44 -27.84
CA ARG A 58 0.37 -0.55 -29.01
C ARG A 58 0.44 0.92 -28.58
N LYS A 59 -0.42 1.36 -27.66
CA LYS A 59 -0.41 2.72 -27.13
C LYS A 59 0.89 3.01 -26.38
N LYS A 60 1.35 2.08 -25.55
CA LYS A 60 2.61 2.16 -24.82
C LYS A 60 3.80 2.30 -25.77
N LYS A 61 3.88 1.45 -26.80
CA LYS A 61 4.93 1.53 -27.84
C LYS A 61 4.90 2.84 -28.62
N HIS A 62 3.73 3.37 -28.90
CA HIS A 62 3.59 4.68 -29.53
C HIS A 62 4.13 5.80 -28.62
N TYR A 63 3.81 5.81 -27.32
CA TYR A 63 4.28 6.80 -26.37
C TYR A 63 5.81 6.76 -26.21
N LEU A 64 6.41 5.57 -26.14
CA LEU A 64 7.87 5.43 -26.07
C LEU A 64 8.59 6.11 -27.24
N LYS A 65 7.95 6.17 -28.39
CA LYS A 65 8.52 6.80 -29.62
C LYS A 65 8.26 8.29 -29.74
N THR A 66 7.13 8.80 -29.20
CA THR A 66 6.61 10.13 -29.52
C THR A 66 6.54 11.08 -28.33
N LYS A 67 6.61 10.57 -27.08
CA LYS A 67 6.52 11.39 -25.87
C LYS A 67 7.90 11.69 -25.27
N ASN A 68 7.99 12.81 -24.59
CA ASN A 68 9.16 13.18 -23.80
C ASN A 68 9.06 12.50 -22.43
N PHE A 69 10.14 11.89 -21.97
CA PHE A 69 10.25 11.24 -20.66
C PHE A 69 11.22 12.01 -19.77
N ALA A 70 10.81 12.27 -18.53
CA ALA A 70 11.64 12.83 -17.49
C ALA A 70 11.99 11.73 -16.48
N ILE A 71 13.22 11.25 -16.45
CA ILE A 71 13.71 10.36 -15.40
C ILE A 71 14.06 11.21 -14.20
N LEU A 72 13.38 10.98 -13.08
CA LEU A 72 13.45 11.77 -11.87
C LEU A 72 14.31 11.07 -10.82
N GLN A 73 15.38 11.75 -10.38
CA GLN A 73 16.32 11.24 -9.38
C GLN A 73 16.46 12.27 -8.26
N ARG A 74 16.40 11.84 -7.00
CA ARG A 74 16.67 12.69 -5.84
C ARG A 74 18.04 12.37 -5.28
N LEU A 75 19.05 13.09 -5.72
CA LEU A 75 20.47 12.88 -5.36
C LEU A 75 20.87 13.57 -4.05
N GLU A 76 20.19 14.65 -3.66
CA GLU A 76 20.52 15.47 -2.48
C GLU A 76 20.45 14.71 -1.14
N CYS A 77 19.65 13.64 -1.07
CA CYS A 77 19.45 12.89 0.16
C CYS A 77 19.23 11.38 -0.10
N PRO A 78 20.25 10.65 -0.53
CA PRO A 78 20.14 9.23 -0.85
C PRO A 78 19.79 8.34 0.37
N GLN A 79 20.03 8.87 1.60
CA GLN A 79 19.73 8.21 2.87
C GLN A 79 18.36 8.58 3.46
N CYS A 80 17.62 9.50 2.85
CA CYS A 80 16.32 9.93 3.36
C CYS A 80 15.29 8.79 3.42
N GLY A 81 14.34 8.86 4.37
CA GLY A 81 13.25 7.89 4.50
C GLY A 81 12.37 7.83 3.24
N PHE A 82 11.76 6.65 2.98
CA PHE A 82 11.02 6.37 1.74
C PHE A 82 9.95 7.44 1.43
N PHE A 83 9.14 7.80 2.42
CA PHE A 83 8.11 8.83 2.19
C PHE A 83 8.66 10.24 2.05
N SER A 84 9.90 10.51 2.47
CA SER A 84 10.59 11.75 2.11
C SER A 84 10.92 11.78 0.61
N HIS A 85 11.41 10.66 0.04
CA HIS A 85 11.55 10.52 -1.42
C HIS A 85 10.20 10.59 -2.12
N TYR A 86 9.18 9.94 -1.58
CA TYR A 86 7.84 9.89 -2.16
C TYR A 86 7.26 11.30 -2.36
N ILE A 87 7.22 12.13 -1.32
CA ILE A 87 6.64 13.49 -1.39
C ILE A 87 7.43 14.43 -2.30
N VAL A 88 8.76 14.33 -2.31
CA VAL A 88 9.60 15.13 -3.23
C VAL A 88 9.37 14.71 -4.67
N ASN A 89 9.33 13.41 -4.94
CA ASN A 89 9.04 12.89 -6.27
C ASN A 89 7.64 13.29 -6.76
N LEU A 90 6.60 13.35 -5.90
CA LEU A 90 5.28 13.86 -6.29
C LEU A 90 5.35 15.32 -6.73
N GLY A 91 6.11 16.16 -6.02
CA GLY A 91 6.34 17.56 -6.42
C GLY A 91 7.04 17.67 -7.76
N CYS A 92 8.12 16.93 -7.97
CA CYS A 92 8.82 16.86 -9.26
C CYS A 92 7.90 16.37 -10.38
N MET A 93 7.16 15.29 -10.14
CA MET A 93 6.21 14.77 -11.13
C MET A 93 5.20 15.84 -11.55
N ASN A 94 4.63 16.57 -10.60
CA ASN A 94 3.68 17.64 -10.89
C ASN A 94 4.30 18.71 -11.80
N LYS A 95 5.55 19.12 -11.53
CA LYS A 95 6.30 20.05 -12.37
C LYS A 95 6.50 19.52 -13.79
N TYR A 96 7.05 18.31 -13.92
CA TYR A 96 7.39 17.77 -15.25
C TYR A 96 6.17 17.37 -16.08
N ILE A 97 5.07 16.95 -15.43
CA ILE A 97 3.79 16.75 -16.12
C ILE A 97 3.26 18.07 -16.70
N SER A 98 3.36 19.18 -15.96
CA SER A 98 2.95 20.51 -16.48
C SER A 98 3.80 20.99 -17.65
N LEU A 99 5.03 20.51 -17.75
CA LEU A 99 5.94 20.76 -18.88
C LEU A 99 5.75 19.75 -20.05
N GLY A 100 4.76 18.88 -19.98
CA GLY A 100 4.43 17.91 -21.04
C GLY A 100 5.28 16.63 -21.06
N TYR A 101 6.05 16.36 -20.01
CA TYR A 101 6.79 15.11 -19.86
C TYR A 101 5.96 14.01 -19.22
N ILE A 102 6.34 12.77 -19.50
CA ILE A 102 5.93 11.58 -18.70
C ILE A 102 7.05 11.32 -17.68
N PRO A 103 6.81 11.57 -16.38
CA PRO A 103 7.83 11.37 -15.36
C PRO A 103 7.99 9.88 -15.01
N ILE A 104 9.23 9.47 -14.75
CA ILE A 104 9.61 8.12 -14.32
C ILE A 104 10.55 8.24 -13.13
N ILE A 105 10.14 7.69 -11.98
CA ILE A 105 10.94 7.76 -10.76
C ILE A 105 12.04 6.71 -10.79
N ASP A 106 13.27 7.15 -10.60
CA ASP A 106 14.47 6.31 -10.60
C ASP A 106 15.14 6.32 -9.23
N LEU A 107 14.92 5.25 -8.46
CA LEU A 107 15.67 4.92 -7.25
C LEU A 107 16.73 3.83 -7.48
N LYS A 108 16.97 3.46 -8.75
CA LYS A 108 17.91 2.41 -9.14
C LYS A 108 19.29 2.93 -9.47
N SER A 109 19.37 4.01 -10.28
CA SER A 109 20.57 4.34 -11.05
C SER A 109 21.61 5.16 -10.28
N PHE A 110 21.40 5.38 -9.01
CA PHE A 110 22.34 6.03 -8.11
C PHE A 110 22.40 5.30 -6.77
N PRO A 111 23.54 5.33 -6.06
CA PRO A 111 23.69 4.70 -4.76
C PRO A 111 22.71 5.31 -3.74
N ASN A 112 21.93 4.50 -3.07
CA ASN A 112 21.00 4.92 -2.02
C ASN A 112 20.68 3.74 -1.07
N VAL A 113 20.05 4.05 0.06
CA VAL A 113 19.73 3.03 1.07
C VAL A 113 18.75 1.95 0.58
N TYR A 114 17.95 2.21 -0.44
CA TYR A 114 16.92 1.29 -0.92
C TYR A 114 17.46 0.22 -1.86
N ASN A 115 18.48 0.54 -2.66
CA ASN A 115 19.16 -0.44 -3.49
C ASN A 115 20.42 -1.04 -2.83
N GLY A 116 20.74 -0.62 -1.60
CA GLY A 116 21.91 -1.08 -0.88
C GLY A 116 23.22 -0.66 -1.55
N ASN A 117 23.20 0.49 -2.21
CA ASN A 117 24.28 1.01 -3.06
C ASN A 117 24.61 0.11 -4.28
N ASP A 118 23.72 -0.85 -4.59
CA ASP A 118 23.84 -1.73 -5.76
C ASP A 118 22.88 -1.29 -6.86
N THR A 119 23.40 -0.59 -7.84
CA THR A 119 22.63 -0.07 -8.99
C THR A 119 22.27 -1.14 -10.03
N THR A 120 22.69 -2.40 -9.84
CA THR A 120 22.31 -3.53 -10.71
C THR A 120 20.94 -4.10 -10.38
N LYS A 121 20.46 -3.92 -9.12
CA LYS A 121 19.16 -4.39 -8.65
C LYS A 121 18.01 -3.72 -9.40
N ASP A 122 16.81 -4.24 -9.22
CA ASP A 122 15.59 -3.63 -9.73
C ASP A 122 15.32 -2.26 -9.07
N ASN A 123 14.52 -1.44 -9.74
CA ASN A 123 14.14 -0.12 -9.21
C ASN A 123 13.31 -0.29 -7.94
N PRO A 124 13.79 0.12 -6.74
CA PRO A 124 13.06 -0.05 -5.48
C PRO A 124 11.67 0.60 -5.48
N TRP A 125 11.48 1.68 -6.23
CA TRP A 125 10.17 2.29 -6.42
C TRP A 125 9.16 1.30 -7.03
N GLU A 126 9.58 0.61 -8.08
CA GLU A 126 8.72 -0.31 -8.84
C GLU A 126 8.39 -1.61 -8.12
N LEU A 127 8.93 -1.84 -6.94
CA LEU A 127 8.53 -2.95 -6.07
C LEU A 127 7.19 -2.67 -5.37
N PHE A 128 6.83 -1.41 -5.17
CA PHE A 128 5.66 -1.01 -4.36
C PHE A 128 4.64 -0.16 -5.09
N PHE A 129 5.09 0.65 -6.05
CA PHE A 129 4.26 1.60 -6.79
C PHE A 129 4.41 1.41 -8.30
N ASN A 130 3.32 1.62 -9.02
CA ASN A 130 3.38 1.71 -10.46
C ASN A 130 3.95 3.06 -10.89
N GLN A 131 4.67 3.07 -12.00
CA GLN A 131 5.08 4.29 -12.68
C GLN A 131 3.90 4.88 -13.48
N PRO A 132 3.90 6.17 -13.80
CA PRO A 132 2.91 6.78 -14.66
C PRO A 132 2.70 5.99 -15.96
N TYR A 133 1.44 5.78 -16.32
CA TYR A 133 1.03 5.01 -17.51
C TYR A 133 1.57 3.58 -17.55
N ASN A 134 1.95 3.00 -16.40
CA ASN A 134 2.51 1.66 -16.25
C ASN A 134 3.80 1.43 -17.08
N PHE A 135 4.60 2.45 -17.30
CA PHE A 135 5.95 2.29 -17.81
C PHE A 135 6.87 1.74 -16.71
N THR A 136 7.95 1.08 -17.13
CA THR A 136 9.07 0.79 -16.22
C THR A 136 10.28 1.64 -16.62
N LEU A 137 11.14 1.93 -15.64
CA LEU A 137 12.40 2.62 -15.89
C LEU A 137 13.24 1.89 -16.97
N LYS A 138 13.26 0.54 -16.92
CA LYS A 138 13.95 -0.29 -17.89
C LYS A 138 13.40 -0.12 -19.31
N GLU A 139 12.08 -0.08 -19.47
CA GLU A 139 11.45 0.13 -20.78
C GLU A 139 11.76 1.49 -21.34
N VAL A 140 11.65 2.53 -20.52
CA VAL A 140 11.90 3.91 -20.93
C VAL A 140 13.38 4.11 -21.32
N LYS A 141 14.32 3.60 -20.53
CA LYS A 141 15.75 3.67 -20.85
C LYS A 141 16.11 2.88 -22.11
N LYS A 142 15.44 1.78 -22.38
CA LYS A 142 15.75 0.92 -23.53
C LYS A 142 15.07 1.37 -24.84
N TYR A 143 13.83 1.88 -24.76
CA TYR A 143 12.97 2.07 -25.93
C TYR A 143 12.44 3.51 -26.10
N GLY A 144 12.68 4.38 -25.13
CA GLY A 144 12.28 5.79 -25.23
C GLY A 144 13.18 6.57 -26.17
N ASN A 145 12.61 7.32 -27.12
CA ASN A 145 13.39 8.15 -28.03
C ASN A 145 13.82 9.49 -27.42
N ASN A 146 12.95 10.09 -26.59
CA ASN A 146 13.18 11.39 -25.99
C ASN A 146 13.20 11.25 -24.46
N VAL A 147 14.35 10.91 -23.90
CA VAL A 147 14.55 10.64 -22.48
C VAL A 147 15.57 11.60 -21.90
N GLN A 148 15.21 12.31 -20.84
CA GLN A 148 16.09 13.24 -20.13
C GLN A 148 16.10 12.91 -18.63
N ASN A 149 17.25 13.06 -17.99
CA ASN A 149 17.40 12.88 -16.55
C ASN A 149 17.29 14.24 -15.86
N PHE A 150 16.57 14.27 -14.73
CA PHE A 150 16.38 15.47 -13.93
C PHE A 150 16.61 15.17 -12.46
N GLU A 151 17.28 16.06 -11.79
CA GLU A 151 17.43 16.01 -10.34
C GLU A 151 16.20 16.62 -9.68
N CYS A 152 15.64 15.89 -8.72
CA CYS A 152 14.55 16.35 -7.85
C CYS A 152 15.13 16.86 -6.55
N THR A 153 14.75 18.07 -6.18
CA THR A 153 15.17 18.70 -4.92
C THR A 153 13.98 18.97 -4.01
N SER A 154 14.26 19.17 -2.73
CA SER A 154 13.25 19.56 -1.75
C SER A 154 12.68 20.96 -1.98
N MET A 155 13.25 21.73 -2.91
CA MET A 155 12.77 23.07 -3.29
C MET A 155 11.53 23.06 -4.20
N GLU A 156 11.20 21.93 -4.82
CA GLU A 156 10.03 21.83 -5.68
C GLU A 156 8.73 21.95 -4.87
N LYS A 157 7.68 22.53 -5.47
CA LYS A 157 6.34 22.58 -4.86
C LYS A 157 5.83 21.14 -4.69
N ARG A 158 5.83 20.68 -3.47
CA ARG A 158 5.51 19.31 -3.06
C ARG A 158 4.36 19.32 -2.05
N PRO A 159 3.81 18.14 -1.71
CA PRO A 159 2.97 18.01 -0.52
C PRO A 159 3.66 18.63 0.68
N ASP A 160 3.09 19.73 1.17
CA ASP A 160 3.59 20.41 2.37
C ASP A 160 3.01 19.72 3.59
N GLU A 161 3.90 19.24 4.46
CA GLU A 161 3.51 18.55 5.69
C GLU A 161 2.56 19.39 6.56
N ILE A 162 2.76 20.71 6.65
CA ILE A 162 1.93 21.60 7.45
C ILE A 162 0.57 21.83 6.80
N ASN A 163 0.55 22.19 5.52
CA ASN A 163 -0.70 22.50 4.81
C ASN A 163 -1.58 21.26 4.65
N MET A 164 -1.00 20.07 4.46
CA MET A 164 -1.75 18.83 4.36
C MET A 164 -2.49 18.48 5.65
N TYR A 165 -1.96 18.84 6.82
CA TYR A 165 -2.61 18.49 8.09
C TYR A 165 -3.82 19.39 8.41
N TYR A 166 -3.83 20.59 7.90
CA TYR A 166 -4.83 21.61 8.26
C TYR A 166 -5.74 22.05 7.10
N GLN A 167 -5.46 21.61 5.88
CA GLN A 167 -6.21 21.99 4.67
C GLN A 167 -6.68 20.77 3.90
N ASN A 168 -7.96 20.42 4.05
CA ASN A 168 -8.55 19.25 3.37
C ASN A 168 -8.37 19.30 1.85
N ASP A 169 -8.41 20.47 1.22
CA ASP A 169 -8.23 20.61 -0.23
C ASP A 169 -6.83 20.18 -0.69
N SER A 170 -5.80 20.45 0.12
CA SER A 170 -4.43 20.02 -0.17
C SER A 170 -4.27 18.50 -0.08
N ILE A 171 -4.92 17.86 0.91
CA ILE A 171 -4.94 16.38 1.03
C ILE A 171 -5.60 15.76 -0.19
N THR A 172 -6.80 16.26 -0.56
CA THR A 172 -7.55 15.74 -1.71
C THR A 172 -6.76 15.86 -3.00
N LEU A 173 -6.15 17.03 -3.25
CA LEU A 173 -5.32 17.27 -4.42
C LEU A 173 -4.18 16.25 -4.55
N TRP A 174 -3.42 16.04 -3.49
CA TRP A 174 -2.28 15.13 -3.52
C TRP A 174 -2.67 13.66 -3.48
N HIS A 175 -3.79 13.33 -2.84
CA HIS A 175 -4.37 11.99 -2.88
C HIS A 175 -4.76 11.62 -4.32
N ASP A 176 -5.52 12.47 -5.01
CA ASP A 176 -5.97 12.22 -6.39
C ASP A 176 -4.79 12.18 -7.35
N PHE A 177 -3.79 13.04 -7.14
CA PHE A 177 -2.56 13.04 -7.92
C PHE A 177 -1.79 11.72 -7.74
N ALA A 178 -1.57 11.29 -6.50
CA ALA A 178 -0.87 10.05 -6.19
C ALA A 178 -1.61 8.83 -6.73
N LYS A 179 -2.92 8.74 -6.53
CA LYS A 179 -3.78 7.68 -7.05
C LYS A 179 -3.71 7.55 -8.57
N LYS A 180 -3.59 8.68 -9.27
CA LYS A 180 -3.52 8.70 -10.74
C LYS A 180 -2.14 8.33 -11.28
N TYR A 181 -1.07 8.81 -10.64
CA TYR A 181 0.27 8.74 -11.22
C TYR A 181 1.22 7.78 -10.51
N THR A 182 0.95 7.45 -9.26
CA THR A 182 1.75 6.52 -8.46
C THR A 182 0.87 5.51 -7.72
N PRO A 183 -0.07 4.82 -8.40
CA PRO A 183 -0.93 3.87 -7.71
C PRO A 183 -0.08 2.76 -7.07
N ILE A 184 -0.48 2.35 -5.88
CA ILE A 184 0.11 1.19 -5.21
C ILE A 184 -0.14 -0.04 -6.09
N LYS A 185 0.81 -0.95 -6.15
CA LYS A 185 0.67 -2.19 -6.91
C LYS A 185 -0.43 -3.08 -6.33
N ASP A 186 -1.12 -3.80 -7.21
CA ASP A 186 -2.23 -4.68 -6.82
C ASP A 186 -1.78 -5.78 -5.85
N GLU A 187 -0.59 -6.37 -6.05
CA GLU A 187 -0.03 -7.37 -5.17
C GLU A 187 0.21 -6.84 -3.73
N ILE A 188 0.63 -5.59 -3.59
CA ILE A 188 0.80 -4.94 -2.29
C ILE A 188 -0.57 -4.67 -1.64
N MET A 189 -1.56 -4.25 -2.43
CA MET A 189 -2.91 -4.01 -1.93
C MET A 189 -3.61 -5.30 -1.49
N ILE A 190 -3.41 -6.41 -2.20
CA ILE A 190 -3.89 -7.74 -1.80
C ILE A 190 -3.28 -8.12 -0.45
N GLU A 191 -1.95 -8.03 -0.31
CA GLU A 191 -1.25 -8.33 0.93
C GLU A 191 -1.73 -7.45 2.10
N VAL A 192 -1.93 -6.14 1.88
CA VAL A 192 -2.50 -5.24 2.90
C VAL A 192 -3.90 -5.69 3.33
N ASN A 193 -4.75 -6.07 2.38
CA ASN A 193 -6.12 -6.49 2.70
C ASN A 193 -6.12 -7.81 3.49
N ASP A 194 -5.25 -8.77 3.14
CA ASP A 194 -5.09 -10.04 3.87
C ASP A 194 -4.60 -9.78 5.30
N ILE A 195 -3.57 -8.95 5.46
CA ILE A 195 -3.07 -8.54 6.78
C ILE A 195 -4.15 -7.86 7.61
N MET A 196 -4.91 -6.93 7.03
CA MET A 196 -5.99 -6.25 7.75
C MET A 196 -7.09 -7.21 8.17
N LYS A 197 -7.43 -8.19 7.34
CA LYS A 197 -8.38 -9.24 7.68
C LYS A 197 -7.89 -10.11 8.82
N ASP A 198 -6.62 -10.49 8.82
CA ASP A 198 -6.01 -11.30 9.89
C ASP A 198 -5.91 -10.53 11.22
N LEU A 199 -5.58 -9.23 11.17
CA LEU A 199 -5.43 -8.42 12.38
C LEU A 199 -6.75 -7.96 12.98
N PHE A 200 -7.76 -7.63 12.15
CA PHE A 200 -8.96 -6.90 12.56
C PHE A 200 -10.27 -7.62 12.21
N GLY A 201 -10.21 -8.73 11.44
CA GLY A 201 -11.42 -9.35 10.89
C GLY A 201 -12.17 -8.37 9.98
N ASP A 202 -13.48 -8.24 10.21
CA ASP A 202 -14.34 -7.33 9.45
C ASP A 202 -14.49 -5.94 10.10
N SER A 203 -13.82 -5.70 11.24
CA SER A 203 -13.91 -4.40 11.92
C SER A 203 -13.32 -3.27 11.09
N LYS A 204 -14.03 -2.13 11.08
CA LYS A 204 -13.60 -0.86 10.51
C LYS A 204 -13.35 0.22 11.56
N ASN A 205 -13.69 -0.07 12.84
CA ASN A 205 -13.56 0.89 13.93
C ASN A 205 -12.16 0.79 14.57
N ILE A 206 -11.15 1.21 13.81
CA ILE A 206 -9.74 1.07 14.13
C ILE A 206 -9.13 2.45 14.32
N LEU A 207 -8.43 2.66 15.44
CA LEU A 207 -7.58 3.83 15.65
C LEU A 207 -6.16 3.50 15.18
N GLY A 208 -5.65 4.24 14.21
CA GLY A 208 -4.23 4.22 13.84
C GLY A 208 -3.41 5.08 14.80
N VAL A 209 -2.29 4.56 15.28
CA VAL A 209 -1.34 5.33 16.09
C VAL A 209 0.06 5.12 15.52
N LYS A 210 0.67 6.21 15.05
CA LYS A 210 2.07 6.21 14.59
C LYS A 210 2.90 7.03 15.56
N LEU A 211 4.00 6.47 16.04
CA LEU A 211 5.01 7.22 16.79
C LEU A 211 6.38 7.07 16.13
N ARG A 212 7.15 8.13 16.17
CA ARG A 212 8.54 8.16 15.75
C ARG A 212 9.40 8.58 16.93
N GLY A 213 10.50 7.89 17.10
CA GLY A 213 11.52 8.20 18.09
C GLY A 213 12.89 8.16 17.44
N THR A 214 13.76 7.31 17.96
CA THR A 214 15.06 6.92 17.38
C THR A 214 15.93 8.10 16.99
N ASP A 215 16.15 8.31 15.70
CA ASP A 215 16.96 9.37 15.11
C ASP A 215 16.50 10.78 15.53
N TYR A 216 15.20 11.02 15.61
CA TYR A 216 14.68 12.33 16.00
C TYR A 216 14.99 12.67 17.46
N ILE A 217 14.94 11.67 18.35
CA ILE A 217 15.26 11.86 19.77
C ILE A 217 16.79 11.94 19.98
N ALA A 218 17.55 11.07 19.31
CA ALA A 218 18.99 10.97 19.52
C ALA A 218 19.79 12.08 18.81
N ALA A 219 19.46 12.37 17.54
CA ALA A 219 20.21 13.31 16.71
C ALA A 219 19.65 14.74 16.74
N GLN A 220 18.37 14.92 17.10
CA GLN A 220 17.66 16.21 17.11
C GLN A 220 17.96 17.05 15.84
N PRO A 221 17.70 16.49 14.66
CA PRO A 221 18.15 17.10 13.43
C PRO A 221 17.41 18.42 13.16
N LYS A 222 18.17 19.48 12.89
CA LYS A 222 17.63 20.82 12.62
C LYS A 222 16.54 20.79 11.55
N GLY A 223 15.43 21.48 11.81
CA GLY A 223 14.28 21.54 10.90
C GLY A 223 13.42 20.29 10.87
N HIS A 224 13.62 19.34 11.79
CA HIS A 224 12.77 18.19 11.98
C HIS A 224 11.86 18.35 13.19
N SER A 225 10.67 17.79 13.11
CA SER A 225 9.64 17.95 14.14
C SER A 225 10.05 17.30 15.46
N ILE A 226 9.78 17.99 16.55
CA ILE A 226 9.94 17.45 17.91
C ILE A 226 8.88 16.35 18.14
N PRO A 227 9.29 15.10 18.49
CA PRO A 227 8.35 14.03 18.77
C PRO A 227 7.61 14.26 20.09
N PRO A 228 6.33 13.83 20.21
CA PRO A 228 5.58 13.97 21.44
C PRO A 228 6.10 13.03 22.54
N ASP A 229 5.89 13.40 23.80
CA ASP A 229 6.11 12.48 24.91
C ASP A 229 5.14 11.30 24.82
N VAL A 230 5.68 10.11 24.98
CA VAL A 230 4.89 8.85 24.85
C VAL A 230 3.80 8.77 25.91
N SER A 231 4.02 9.32 27.12
CA SER A 231 3.02 9.32 28.19
C SER A 231 1.83 10.21 27.81
N GLN A 232 2.07 11.36 27.18
CA GLN A 232 1.00 12.23 26.70
C GLN A 232 0.20 11.53 25.58
N VAL A 233 0.86 10.84 24.66
CA VAL A 233 0.18 10.09 23.60
C VAL A 233 -0.70 8.98 24.18
N ILE A 234 -0.21 8.27 25.21
CA ILE A 234 -1.00 7.24 25.91
C ILE A 234 -2.27 7.85 26.52
N LEU A 235 -2.19 9.02 27.15
CA LEU A 235 -3.37 9.71 27.71
C LEU A 235 -4.36 10.12 26.63
N ASP A 236 -3.87 10.70 25.54
CA ASP A 236 -4.70 11.12 24.41
C ASP A 236 -5.40 9.93 23.74
N VAL A 237 -4.69 8.83 23.51
CA VAL A 237 -5.24 7.60 22.94
C VAL A 237 -6.27 6.96 23.87
N LYS A 238 -6.04 6.93 25.19
CA LYS A 238 -7.04 6.48 26.18
C LYS A 238 -8.28 7.36 26.17
N SER A 239 -8.14 8.67 26.06
CA SER A 239 -9.24 9.62 25.98
C SER A 239 -10.08 9.38 24.70
N MET A 240 -9.41 9.21 23.54
CA MET A 240 -10.09 8.91 22.28
C MET A 240 -10.80 7.54 22.35
N ASP A 241 -10.14 6.51 22.90
CA ASP A 241 -10.74 5.18 23.04
C ASP A 241 -11.95 5.21 23.95
N LYS A 242 -11.89 5.94 25.08
CA LYS A 242 -13.05 6.14 25.97
C LYS A 242 -14.22 6.83 25.25
N LYS A 243 -13.93 7.79 24.37
CA LYS A 243 -14.95 8.56 23.65
C LYS A 243 -15.58 7.81 22.48
N TYR A 244 -14.75 7.08 21.70
CA TYR A 244 -15.17 6.51 20.43
C TYR A 244 -15.27 4.98 20.44
N ASN A 245 -14.82 4.33 21.51
CA ASN A 245 -14.86 2.89 21.78
C ASN A 245 -14.35 2.04 20.61
N TYR A 246 -13.08 2.23 20.24
CA TYR A 246 -12.45 1.49 19.14
C TYR A 246 -12.40 -0.02 19.42
N ASP A 247 -12.58 -0.82 18.38
CA ASP A 247 -12.40 -2.28 18.46
C ASP A 247 -10.93 -2.63 18.58
N PHE A 248 -10.07 -1.93 17.79
CA PHE A 248 -8.65 -2.14 17.76
C PHE A 248 -7.87 -0.82 17.70
N ILE A 249 -6.62 -0.89 18.16
CA ILE A 249 -5.61 0.16 18.01
C ILE A 249 -4.49 -0.43 17.19
N PHE A 250 -4.30 0.02 15.95
CA PHE A 250 -3.16 -0.34 15.14
C PHE A 250 -1.99 0.59 15.45
N PHE A 251 -0.93 0.01 16.02
CA PHE A 251 0.23 0.77 16.47
C PHE A 251 1.45 0.51 15.59
N SER A 252 2.08 1.58 15.12
CA SER A 252 3.30 1.54 14.32
C SER A 252 4.37 2.44 14.91
N THR A 253 5.53 1.87 15.20
CA THR A 253 6.74 2.58 15.58
C THR A 253 7.96 1.77 15.17
N GLU A 254 9.06 2.45 14.90
CA GLU A 254 10.37 1.85 14.65
C GLU A 254 11.20 1.74 15.95
N ASP A 255 10.71 2.33 17.04
CA ASP A 255 11.42 2.50 18.30
C ASP A 255 10.99 1.48 19.35
N GLU A 256 11.89 0.57 19.73
CA GLU A 256 11.61 -0.46 20.74
C GLU A 256 11.34 0.09 22.14
N LEU A 257 11.93 1.25 22.53
CA LEU A 257 11.65 1.87 23.82
C LEU A 257 10.24 2.45 23.85
N ILE A 258 9.83 3.12 22.76
CA ILE A 258 8.46 3.61 22.59
C ILE A 258 7.48 2.43 22.62
N LYS A 259 7.78 1.36 21.90
CA LYS A 259 6.95 0.14 21.87
C LYS A 259 6.78 -0.46 23.26
N LYS A 260 7.88 -0.64 24.00
CA LYS A 260 7.86 -1.15 25.38
C LYS A 260 7.03 -0.28 26.33
N LYS A 261 7.05 1.04 26.15
CA LYS A 261 6.29 1.99 26.98
C LYS A 261 4.81 2.03 26.58
N PHE A 262 4.49 1.98 25.29
CA PHE A 262 3.14 2.17 24.76
C PHE A 262 2.27 0.91 24.84
N VAL A 263 2.76 -0.23 24.32
CA VAL A 263 1.99 -1.47 24.12
C VAL A 263 1.32 -2.00 25.39
N PRO A 264 1.97 -2.00 26.59
CA PRO A 264 1.35 -2.54 27.80
C PRO A 264 0.06 -1.84 28.23
N ASN A 265 -0.16 -0.58 27.77
CA ASN A 265 -1.34 0.21 28.13
C ASN A 265 -2.63 -0.23 27.41
N PHE A 266 -2.50 -0.98 26.31
CA PHE A 266 -3.63 -1.33 25.41
C PHE A 266 -3.69 -2.82 25.08
N LYS A 267 -3.20 -3.72 25.94
CA LYS A 267 -2.96 -5.15 25.70
C LYS A 267 -4.06 -5.92 24.95
N LYS A 268 -5.36 -5.58 25.19
CA LYS A 268 -6.48 -6.31 24.58
C LYS A 268 -6.83 -5.82 23.17
N LYS A 269 -6.56 -4.56 22.87
CA LYS A 269 -6.99 -3.90 21.61
C LYS A 269 -5.84 -3.66 20.63
N ILE A 270 -4.58 -3.70 21.10
CA ILE A 270 -3.44 -3.30 20.29
C ILE A 270 -3.05 -4.37 19.28
N LYS A 271 -2.80 -3.95 18.07
CA LYS A 271 -2.30 -4.75 16.96
C LYS A 271 -1.06 -4.10 16.37
N LEU A 272 -0.09 -4.91 15.98
CA LEU A 272 1.14 -4.49 15.33
C LEU A 272 1.40 -5.39 14.13
N LEU A 273 1.95 -4.81 13.07
CA LEU A 273 2.53 -5.58 11.97
C LEU A 273 3.95 -5.98 12.38
N ASN A 274 4.28 -7.26 12.25
CA ASN A 274 5.59 -7.82 12.58
C ASN A 274 6.17 -7.35 13.94
N PRO A 275 5.57 -7.77 15.06
CA PRO A 275 6.02 -7.35 16.39
C PRO A 275 7.49 -7.73 16.68
N ASN A 276 8.08 -8.63 15.89
CA ASN A 276 9.44 -9.15 16.08
C ASN A 276 10.52 -8.47 15.22
N ILE A 277 10.18 -7.51 14.35
CA ILE A 277 11.21 -6.71 13.67
C ILE A 277 11.85 -5.80 14.72
N LYS A 278 13.04 -6.19 15.13
CA LYS A 278 13.87 -5.40 16.04
C LYS A 278 14.79 -4.52 15.20
N ILE A 279 14.65 -3.23 15.37
CA ILE A 279 15.63 -2.27 14.88
C ILE A 279 16.53 -1.93 16.07
N ASN A 280 17.75 -2.39 16.02
CA ASN A 280 18.75 -2.05 17.03
C ASN A 280 19.26 -0.64 16.73
N TYR A 281 18.69 0.35 17.40
CA TYR A 281 19.23 1.72 17.39
C TYR A 281 20.26 1.86 18.49
N ASN A 282 21.42 2.36 18.13
CA ASN A 282 22.37 2.85 19.11
C ASN A 282 22.06 4.33 19.39
N TYR A 283 21.32 4.62 20.44
CA TYR A 283 20.92 5.98 20.83
C TYR A 283 22.09 6.90 21.22
N THR A 284 23.31 6.36 21.32
CA THR A 284 24.53 7.14 21.58
C THR A 284 25.15 7.69 20.30
N GLU A 285 24.78 7.18 19.14
CA GLU A 285 25.30 7.65 17.86
C GLU A 285 24.39 8.74 17.29
N LYS A 286 24.91 9.95 17.22
CA LYS A 286 24.23 11.13 16.65
C LYS A 286 24.16 11.11 15.12
N ASP A 287 24.62 10.06 14.48
CA ASP A 287 24.76 9.98 13.03
C ASP A 287 23.58 9.28 12.37
N PHE A 288 22.85 9.97 11.49
CA PHE A 288 21.88 9.40 10.58
C PHE A 288 22.42 8.22 9.75
N ILE A 289 23.73 8.18 9.51
CA ILE A 289 24.41 7.17 8.70
C ILE A 289 24.32 5.79 9.33
N ASN A 290 24.32 5.68 10.66
CA ASN A 290 24.26 4.38 11.35
C ASN A 290 22.86 3.79 11.40
N LEU A 291 21.80 4.61 11.36
CA LEU A 291 20.42 4.18 11.20
C LEU A 291 20.25 3.45 9.85
N ASN A 292 20.95 3.88 8.83
CA ASN A 292 20.87 3.36 7.48
C ASN A 292 21.57 2.01 7.29
N LYS A 293 22.48 1.60 8.17
CA LYS A 293 23.14 0.28 8.10
C LYS A 293 22.14 -0.87 8.18
N ASN A 294 21.09 -0.73 8.98
CA ASN A 294 20.03 -1.75 9.12
C ASN A 294 19.03 -1.74 7.95
N ILE A 295 18.91 -0.62 7.26
CA ILE A 295 17.98 -0.43 6.14
C ILE A 295 18.65 -0.77 4.81
N ASN A 296 19.97 -0.63 4.72
CA ASN A 296 20.72 -0.65 3.47
C ASN A 296 20.43 -1.89 2.61
N GLY A 297 19.60 -1.73 1.59
CA GLY A 297 19.16 -2.79 0.69
C GLY A 297 18.24 -3.85 1.32
N ASN A 298 17.75 -3.64 2.54
CA ASN A 298 16.80 -4.53 3.19
C ASN A 298 15.38 -4.25 2.71
N ILE A 299 14.98 -4.92 1.66
CA ILE A 299 13.68 -4.78 1.02
C ILE A 299 12.52 -5.15 1.97
N ASP A 300 12.69 -6.14 2.83
CA ASP A 300 11.64 -6.56 3.79
C ASP A 300 11.38 -5.46 4.83
N TYR A 301 12.42 -4.77 5.27
CA TYR A 301 12.27 -3.62 6.16
C TYR A 301 11.49 -2.48 5.48
N ILE A 302 11.87 -2.14 4.25
CA ILE A 302 11.22 -1.10 3.45
C ILE A 302 9.76 -1.47 3.21
N LYS A 303 9.51 -2.72 2.81
CA LYS A 303 8.19 -3.28 2.59
C LYS A 303 7.32 -3.16 3.85
N ASN A 304 7.85 -3.58 5.00
CA ASN A 304 7.15 -3.47 6.28
C ASN A 304 6.78 -2.01 6.62
N TYR A 305 7.67 -1.05 6.38
CA TYR A 305 7.40 0.37 6.59
C TYR A 305 6.28 0.88 5.68
N ILE A 306 6.28 0.48 4.40
CA ILE A 306 5.24 0.84 3.43
C ILE A 306 3.89 0.20 3.81
N LEU A 307 3.87 -1.09 4.14
CA LEU A 307 2.65 -1.80 4.58
C LEU A 307 2.04 -1.14 5.81
N ASN A 308 2.85 -0.81 6.84
CA ASN A 308 2.39 -0.07 8.02
C ASN A 308 1.75 1.27 7.64
N THR A 309 2.36 2.02 6.73
CA THR A 309 1.85 3.32 6.29
C THR A 309 0.51 3.18 5.55
N ILE A 310 0.38 2.17 4.70
CA ILE A 310 -0.87 1.90 3.98
C ILE A 310 -1.97 1.44 4.95
N ILE A 311 -1.67 0.57 5.92
CA ILE A 311 -2.64 0.13 6.93
C ILE A 311 -3.10 1.33 7.77
N LEU A 312 -2.18 2.19 8.23
CA LEU A 312 -2.51 3.42 8.95
C LEU A 312 -3.43 4.33 8.14
N SER A 313 -3.22 4.45 6.82
CA SER A 313 -4.08 5.26 5.94
C SER A 313 -5.50 4.71 5.77
N LYS A 314 -5.74 3.46 6.16
CA LYS A 314 -7.05 2.79 6.12
C LYS A 314 -7.76 2.75 7.48
N CYS A 315 -7.12 3.22 8.54
CA CYS A 315 -7.76 3.35 9.85
C CYS A 315 -8.85 4.43 9.82
N LEU A 316 -9.83 4.32 10.70
CA LEU A 316 -10.95 5.26 10.79
C LEU A 316 -10.52 6.61 11.36
N ASP A 317 -9.64 6.59 12.35
CA ASP A 317 -9.06 7.75 13.03
C ASP A 317 -7.55 7.60 13.15
N ILE A 318 -6.81 8.69 13.32
CA ILE A 318 -5.33 8.68 13.37
C ILE A 318 -4.77 9.57 14.49
N VAL A 319 -3.75 9.07 15.17
CA VAL A 319 -2.88 9.81 16.11
C VAL A 319 -1.44 9.70 15.64
N THR A 320 -0.77 10.81 15.36
CA THR A 320 0.56 10.80 14.74
C THR A 320 1.32 12.09 14.99
N PRO A 321 2.68 12.07 15.07
CA PRO A 321 3.50 13.28 14.99
C PRO A 321 3.61 13.76 13.54
N ARG A 322 3.99 15.01 13.37
CA ARG A 322 4.36 15.57 12.06
C ARG A 322 5.66 14.91 11.56
N CYS A 323 5.65 14.30 10.38
CA CYS A 323 6.82 13.78 9.67
C CYS A 323 6.45 13.34 8.23
N SER A 324 7.45 13.11 7.37
CA SER A 324 7.21 12.67 5.98
C SER A 324 6.40 11.36 5.89
N GLY A 325 6.58 10.43 6.86
CA GLY A 325 5.76 9.22 6.92
C GLY A 325 4.29 9.51 7.19
N THR A 326 3.99 10.55 7.98
CA THR A 326 2.63 11.03 8.22
C THR A 326 2.05 11.69 6.98
N ALA A 327 2.86 12.47 6.24
CA ALA A 327 2.45 12.98 4.94
C ALA A 327 2.06 11.83 3.99
N GLY A 328 2.84 10.75 3.98
CA GLY A 328 2.50 9.52 3.23
C GLY A 328 1.16 8.92 3.63
N ILE A 329 0.86 8.84 4.93
CA ILE A 329 -0.44 8.35 5.44
C ILE A 329 -1.58 9.23 4.89
N PHE A 330 -1.45 10.56 4.94
CA PHE A 330 -2.47 11.49 4.48
C PHE A 330 -2.64 11.49 2.96
N ILE A 331 -1.58 11.27 2.18
CA ILE A 331 -1.68 11.11 0.72
C ILE A 331 -2.43 9.82 0.35
N LEU A 332 -2.26 8.75 1.13
CA LEU A 332 -2.81 7.44 0.82
C LEU A 332 -4.20 7.18 1.42
N THR A 333 -4.69 8.05 2.32
CA THR A 333 -6.01 7.87 2.94
C THR A 333 -7.15 8.37 2.05
N ASN A 334 -8.34 7.79 2.24
CA ASN A 334 -9.61 8.34 1.73
C ASN A 334 -10.25 9.37 2.70
N GLY A 335 -9.56 9.72 3.79
CA GLY A 335 -10.02 10.61 4.85
C GLY A 335 -10.10 9.91 6.20
N PHE A 336 -9.91 10.68 7.26
CA PHE A 336 -10.09 10.24 8.65
C PHE A 336 -11.31 10.95 9.23
N ARG A 337 -12.05 10.26 10.10
CA ARG A 337 -13.14 10.85 10.87
C ARG A 337 -12.60 11.86 11.89
N HIS A 338 -11.52 11.46 12.61
CA HIS A 338 -10.82 12.32 13.56
C HIS A 338 -9.31 12.16 13.42
N THR A 339 -8.60 13.27 13.59
CA THR A 339 -7.14 13.30 13.57
C THR A 339 -6.59 13.99 14.81
N LYS A 340 -5.55 13.41 15.40
CA LYS A 340 -4.73 14.07 16.42
C LYS A 340 -3.29 14.13 15.90
N ILE A 341 -2.83 15.32 15.57
CA ILE A 341 -1.48 15.53 15.01
C ILE A 341 -0.68 16.34 16.02
N TYR A 342 0.50 15.83 16.40
CA TYR A 342 1.43 16.55 17.25
C TYR A 342 2.32 17.43 16.38
N ASN A 343 2.17 18.74 16.51
CA ASN A 343 3.03 19.75 15.93
C ASN A 343 3.65 20.57 17.07
N LEU A 344 4.76 20.08 17.61
CA LEU A 344 5.44 20.64 18.78
C LEU A 344 6.61 21.56 18.41
N GLY A 345 6.68 22.00 17.17
CA GLY A 345 7.79 22.76 16.63
C GLY A 345 8.90 21.88 16.03
N GLU A 346 10.05 22.49 15.79
CA GLU A 346 11.22 21.88 15.16
C GLU A 346 12.46 22.09 16.02
N TYR A 347 13.43 21.17 15.93
CA TYR A 347 14.74 21.30 16.58
C TYR A 347 15.57 22.42 15.96
#